data_98a683719e73806863f6c3f4c3da9a29
#
_entry.id   98a683719e73806863f6c3f4c3da9a29
#
_cell.length_a   1.000
_cell.length_b   1.000
_cell.length_c   1.000
_cell.angle_alpha   90.00
_cell.angle_beta   90.00
_cell.angle_gamma   90.00
#
_symmetry.space_group_name_H-M   'P 1'
#
loop_
_entity.id
_entity.type
_entity.pdbx_description
1 polymer ?
#
loop_
_entity_poly.entity_id
_entity_poly.type
_entity_poly.pdbx_seq_one_letter_code
_entity_poly.pdbx_strand_id
1 'polypeptide(L)'
;MKDKEITYPRFLDNKPCKEDLFKGQSHKKIAQNIANLIKKDEAKVIGIDGGWGSGKSNMIHLIESELDNKKYHFFIYDAWGCQTDFQRRSILENLTGFLIDEKHILKKEKWEGRLLQLLSRKRSINSKIVKELSAVSKLGAILAILSPVFLFVNNYLSENFKPFYWLIILVGSIISLIIMQTRNMRKYGQTITFSSFFKELFFSYLDYEKDSDNIEQSIKYETIYDEEPSSRDFRNWMNDINNDLKNKDNKLIIVFDNMDRLPNNKVQELWSSIHTFFAEKKYSNIYTIVPFDRDHIKSAFKSEDIVVTINANTDSKCFGNDFINKTFDTIYRVSPPVMSDWKLYFEERWKD
;
A
#
# COMPACT_ATOMS: atom_id res chain seq x y z
N MET A 1 -0.58 59.32 -37.41
CA MET A 1 -0.25 57.89 -37.61
C MET A 1 -0.78 57.19 -36.42
N LYS A 2 -1.79 56.35 -36.53
CA LYS A 2 -2.28 55.51 -35.41
C LYS A 2 -1.30 54.34 -35.30
N ASP A 3 -0.66 54.20 -34.13
CA ASP A 3 0.15 53.05 -33.79
C ASP A 3 -0.71 51.80 -33.99
N LYS A 4 -0.34 50.94 -34.94
CA LYS A 4 -0.88 49.59 -35.05
C LYS A 4 -0.33 48.81 -33.87
N GLU A 5 -1.20 48.54 -32.91
CA GLU A 5 -0.90 47.54 -31.88
C GLU A 5 -0.47 46.24 -32.58
N ILE A 6 0.77 45.83 -32.35
CA ILE A 6 1.29 44.56 -32.84
C ILE A 6 0.66 43.48 -31.97
N THR A 7 -0.43 42.89 -32.44
CA THR A 7 -1.00 41.70 -31.81
C THR A 7 -0.10 40.49 -32.12
N TYR A 8 0.63 40.01 -31.11
CA TYR A 8 1.40 38.80 -31.23
C TYR A 8 0.44 37.59 -31.41
N PRO A 9 0.83 36.58 -32.20
CA PRO A 9 0.02 35.37 -32.35
C PRO A 9 -0.22 34.72 -31.00
N ARG A 10 -1.48 34.40 -30.67
CA ARG A 10 -1.88 33.70 -29.47
C ARG A 10 -1.51 32.24 -29.63
N PHE A 11 -0.63 31.71 -28.77
CA PHE A 11 -0.36 30.28 -28.72
C PHE A 11 -1.43 29.60 -27.88
N LEU A 12 -2.07 28.58 -28.45
CA LEU A 12 -2.99 27.72 -27.68
C LEU A 12 -2.22 26.86 -26.72
N ASP A 13 -2.65 26.82 -25.46
CA ASP A 13 -2.08 25.94 -24.45
C ASP A 13 -2.40 24.49 -24.79
N ASN A 14 -1.40 23.58 -24.66
CA ASN A 14 -1.55 22.15 -24.92
C ASN A 14 -2.14 21.42 -23.71
N LYS A 15 -3.17 22.01 -23.09
CA LYS A 15 -3.92 21.39 -22.00
C LYS A 15 -5.24 20.80 -22.48
N PRO A 16 -5.78 19.77 -21.80
CA PRO A 16 -7.12 19.26 -22.08
C PRO A 16 -8.14 20.40 -22.01
N CYS A 17 -9.00 20.52 -23.01
CA CYS A 17 -9.99 21.60 -23.08
C CYS A 17 -11.18 21.40 -22.14
N LYS A 18 -11.31 20.25 -21.49
CA LYS A 18 -12.40 19.85 -20.58
C LYS A 18 -13.79 19.79 -21.19
N GLU A 19 -13.92 20.08 -22.48
CA GLU A 19 -15.16 20.09 -23.24
C GLU A 19 -15.01 19.22 -24.48
N ASP A 20 -16.14 18.74 -25.03
CA ASP A 20 -16.18 18.04 -26.31
C ASP A 20 -16.66 19.01 -27.38
N LEU A 21 -15.71 19.63 -28.06
CA LEU A 21 -15.94 20.62 -29.13
C LEU A 21 -16.22 19.98 -30.48
N PHE A 22 -16.22 18.63 -30.58
CA PHE A 22 -16.48 17.95 -31.85
C PHE A 22 -17.97 17.83 -32.15
N LYS A 23 -18.31 17.99 -33.42
CA LYS A 23 -19.68 17.85 -33.90
C LYS A 23 -20.17 16.41 -33.62
N GLY A 24 -21.29 16.27 -32.94
CA GLY A 24 -21.85 14.98 -32.56
C GLY A 24 -21.47 14.50 -31.13
N GLN A 25 -20.54 15.19 -30.46
CA GLN A 25 -20.19 14.96 -29.06
C GLN A 25 -19.92 13.49 -28.73
N SER A 26 -19.15 12.82 -29.59
CA SER A 26 -18.86 11.37 -29.45
C SER A 26 -18.07 11.07 -28.15
N HIS A 27 -17.12 11.91 -27.77
CA HIS A 27 -16.35 11.75 -26.55
C HIS A 27 -17.23 11.93 -25.31
N LYS A 28 -18.12 12.92 -25.31
CA LYS A 28 -19.08 13.14 -24.23
C LYS A 28 -20.02 11.96 -24.05
N LYS A 29 -20.54 11.38 -25.14
CA LYS A 29 -21.38 10.17 -25.08
C LYS A 29 -20.65 8.97 -24.50
N ILE A 30 -19.39 8.76 -24.88
CA ILE A 30 -18.55 7.71 -24.30
C ILE A 30 -18.32 7.97 -22.80
N ALA A 31 -18.01 9.20 -22.42
CA ALA A 31 -17.82 9.59 -21.01
C ALA A 31 -19.08 9.34 -20.18
N GLN A 32 -20.25 9.67 -20.69
CA GLN A 32 -21.55 9.38 -20.05
C GLN A 32 -21.79 7.90 -19.87
N ASN A 33 -21.48 7.08 -20.89
CA ASN A 33 -21.60 5.63 -20.78
C ASN A 33 -20.67 5.06 -19.70
N ILE A 34 -19.42 5.49 -19.66
CA ILE A 34 -18.45 5.08 -18.63
C ILE A 34 -18.93 5.50 -17.24
N ALA A 35 -19.37 6.75 -17.08
CA ALA A 35 -19.90 7.24 -15.81
C ALA A 35 -21.13 6.45 -15.35
N ASN A 36 -22.01 6.05 -16.29
CA ASN A 36 -23.16 5.20 -15.97
C ASN A 36 -22.76 3.79 -15.50
N LEU A 37 -21.75 3.16 -16.12
CA LEU A 37 -21.22 1.87 -15.67
C LEU A 37 -20.65 1.96 -14.24
N ILE A 38 -19.94 3.03 -13.95
CA ILE A 38 -19.39 3.29 -12.59
C ILE A 38 -20.52 3.51 -11.58
N LYS A 39 -21.55 4.32 -11.92
CA LYS A 39 -22.71 4.58 -11.05
C LYS A 39 -23.48 3.30 -10.72
N LYS A 40 -23.65 2.41 -11.71
CA LYS A 40 -24.38 1.13 -11.57
C LYS A 40 -23.51 0.01 -11.00
N ASP A 41 -22.22 0.24 -10.78
CA ASP A 41 -21.27 -0.77 -10.33
C ASP A 41 -21.10 -1.97 -11.28
N GLU A 42 -21.27 -1.75 -12.59
CA GLU A 42 -21.20 -2.78 -13.62
C GLU A 42 -19.78 -3.06 -14.13
N ALA A 43 -18.85 -2.10 -13.96
CA ALA A 43 -17.44 -2.26 -14.34
C ALA A 43 -16.52 -1.63 -13.29
N LYS A 44 -15.44 -2.33 -12.94
CA LYS A 44 -14.41 -1.87 -11.97
C LYS A 44 -13.12 -1.44 -12.65
N VAL A 45 -12.74 -2.10 -13.73
CA VAL A 45 -11.50 -1.80 -14.47
C VAL A 45 -11.87 -1.50 -15.93
N ILE A 46 -11.66 -0.26 -16.33
CA ILE A 46 -12.10 0.28 -17.61
C ILE A 46 -10.89 0.73 -18.42
N GLY A 47 -10.75 0.21 -19.63
CA GLY A 47 -9.75 0.61 -20.60
C GLY A 47 -10.24 1.72 -21.53
N ILE A 48 -9.41 2.72 -21.80
CA ILE A 48 -9.64 3.74 -22.81
C ILE A 48 -8.55 3.62 -23.86
N ASP A 49 -8.88 2.92 -24.98
CA ASP A 49 -7.97 2.65 -26.08
C ASP A 49 -7.98 3.80 -27.08
N GLY A 50 -6.84 4.38 -27.36
CA GLY A 50 -6.70 5.43 -28.38
C GLY A 50 -5.25 5.81 -28.63
N GLY A 51 -4.94 6.14 -29.87
CA GLY A 51 -3.60 6.58 -30.25
C GLY A 51 -3.19 7.93 -29.63
N TRP A 52 -1.97 8.32 -29.87
CA TRP A 52 -1.45 9.62 -29.44
C TRP A 52 -2.32 10.76 -30.01
N GLY A 53 -2.67 11.75 -29.18
CA GLY A 53 -3.48 12.90 -29.61
C GLY A 53 -4.98 12.60 -29.80
N SER A 54 -5.47 11.39 -29.52
CA SER A 54 -6.90 11.05 -29.65
C SER A 54 -7.81 11.68 -28.59
N GLY A 55 -7.26 12.39 -27.59
CA GLY A 55 -8.03 13.05 -26.54
C GLY A 55 -8.27 12.20 -25.30
N LYS A 56 -7.46 11.17 -25.04
CA LYS A 56 -7.61 10.29 -23.86
C LYS A 56 -7.64 11.06 -22.53
N SER A 57 -6.73 12.00 -22.31
CA SER A 57 -6.70 12.81 -21.08
C SER A 57 -7.92 13.74 -20.97
N ASN A 58 -8.42 14.29 -22.10
CA ASN A 58 -9.67 15.04 -22.10
C ASN A 58 -10.88 14.16 -21.74
N MET A 59 -10.88 12.90 -22.16
CA MET A 59 -11.93 11.94 -21.81
C MET A 59 -12.05 11.75 -20.30
N ILE A 60 -10.92 11.73 -19.57
CA ILE A 60 -10.93 11.62 -18.09
C ILE A 60 -11.66 12.80 -17.47
N HIS A 61 -11.40 14.03 -17.93
CA HIS A 61 -12.12 15.21 -17.44
C HIS A 61 -13.62 15.18 -17.78
N LEU A 62 -13.99 14.67 -18.96
CA LEU A 62 -15.39 14.51 -19.32
C LEU A 62 -16.09 13.48 -18.42
N ILE A 63 -15.43 12.36 -18.07
CA ILE A 63 -15.96 11.37 -17.13
C ILE A 63 -16.12 11.98 -15.74
N GLU A 64 -15.11 12.73 -15.27
CA GLU A 64 -15.14 13.42 -13.99
C GLU A 64 -16.33 14.39 -13.90
N SER A 65 -16.61 15.14 -14.96
CA SER A 65 -17.73 16.09 -15.00
C SER A 65 -19.13 15.44 -14.97
N GLU A 66 -19.24 14.15 -15.36
CA GLU A 66 -20.49 13.39 -15.33
C GLU A 66 -20.76 12.68 -13.99
N LEU A 67 -19.78 12.73 -13.05
CA LEU A 67 -19.86 12.10 -11.73
C LEU A 67 -19.93 13.15 -10.61
N ASP A 68 -20.60 12.82 -9.51
CA ASP A 68 -20.69 13.72 -8.35
C ASP A 68 -19.34 13.80 -7.63
N ASN A 69 -18.66 14.93 -7.69
CA ASN A 69 -17.36 15.18 -7.08
C ASN A 69 -17.36 15.10 -5.54
N LYS A 70 -18.53 15.10 -4.89
CA LYS A 70 -18.63 14.89 -3.45
C LYS A 70 -18.50 13.41 -3.07
N LYS A 71 -18.90 12.53 -3.99
CA LYS A 71 -18.91 11.08 -3.77
C LYS A 71 -17.78 10.37 -4.49
N TYR A 72 -17.42 10.84 -5.70
CA TYR A 72 -16.42 10.21 -6.56
C TYR A 72 -15.16 11.07 -6.60
N HIS A 73 -14.03 10.51 -6.18
CA HIS A 73 -12.75 11.20 -6.09
C HIS A 73 -11.80 10.64 -7.12
N PHE A 74 -11.33 11.47 -8.05
CA PHE A 74 -10.39 11.10 -9.10
C PHE A 74 -8.96 11.30 -8.61
N PHE A 75 -8.18 10.23 -8.61
CA PHE A 75 -6.75 10.24 -8.39
C PHE A 75 -6.05 9.89 -9.70
N ILE A 76 -5.30 10.83 -10.25
CA ILE A 76 -4.55 10.64 -11.49
C ILE A 76 -3.11 10.33 -11.14
N TYR A 77 -2.69 9.09 -11.41
CA TYR A 77 -1.31 8.65 -11.28
C TYR A 77 -0.59 8.87 -12.62
N ASP A 78 0.33 9.83 -12.65
CA ASP A 78 1.17 10.08 -13.82
C ASP A 78 2.29 9.03 -13.88
N ALA A 79 2.06 8.00 -14.68
CA ALA A 79 3.00 6.89 -14.81
C ALA A 79 4.36 7.32 -15.37
N TRP A 80 4.37 8.30 -16.28
CA TRP A 80 5.61 8.82 -16.87
C TRP A 80 6.39 9.69 -15.89
N GLY A 81 5.73 10.54 -15.13
CA GLY A 81 6.36 11.36 -14.09
C GLY A 81 7.00 10.54 -12.99
N CYS A 82 6.42 9.37 -12.67
CA CYS A 82 6.89 8.44 -11.63
C CYS A 82 7.72 7.26 -12.16
N GLN A 83 8.21 7.30 -13.41
CA GLN A 83 8.87 6.15 -14.06
C GLN A 83 10.16 5.68 -13.40
N THR A 84 10.85 6.55 -12.64
CA THR A 84 12.09 6.24 -11.92
C THR A 84 11.85 5.69 -10.53
N ASP A 85 10.63 5.83 -10.00
CA ASP A 85 10.28 5.42 -8.67
C ASP A 85 9.95 3.91 -8.59
N PHE A 86 10.05 3.36 -7.39
CA PHE A 86 9.55 2.02 -7.11
C PHE A 86 8.02 2.03 -7.18
N GLN A 87 7.49 1.33 -8.15
CA GLN A 87 6.13 1.51 -8.65
C GLN A 87 5.06 1.31 -7.57
N ARG A 88 5.08 0.19 -6.85
CA ARG A 88 4.08 -0.10 -5.81
C ARG A 88 4.13 0.91 -4.67
N ARG A 89 5.35 1.31 -4.28
CA ARG A 89 5.56 2.32 -3.25
C ARG A 89 5.05 3.68 -3.69
N SER A 90 5.41 4.12 -4.89
CA SER A 90 5.00 5.40 -5.47
C SER A 90 3.48 5.52 -5.59
N ILE A 91 2.80 4.44 -6.03
CA ILE A 91 1.33 4.41 -6.08
C ILE A 91 0.73 4.61 -4.68
N LEU A 92 1.20 3.86 -3.67
CA LEU A 92 0.66 3.96 -2.31
C LEU A 92 0.94 5.31 -1.66
N GLU A 93 2.13 5.87 -1.86
CA GLU A 93 2.55 7.16 -1.34
C GLU A 93 1.69 8.30 -1.91
N ASN A 94 1.65 8.42 -3.24
CA ASN A 94 0.91 9.48 -3.92
C ASN A 94 -0.60 9.37 -3.66
N LEU A 95 -1.15 8.16 -3.70
CA LEU A 95 -2.57 7.92 -3.43
C LEU A 95 -2.94 8.27 -1.98
N THR A 96 -2.12 7.84 -1.01
CA THR A 96 -2.42 8.09 0.40
C THR A 96 -2.28 9.57 0.72
N GLY A 97 -1.25 10.25 0.20
CA GLY A 97 -1.08 11.70 0.33
C GLY A 97 -2.28 12.46 -0.24
N PHE A 98 -2.71 12.13 -1.47
CA PHE A 98 -3.90 12.72 -2.09
C PHE A 98 -5.16 12.58 -1.22
N LEU A 99 -5.41 11.40 -0.67
CA LEU A 99 -6.60 11.14 0.14
C LEU A 99 -6.55 11.81 1.53
N ILE A 100 -5.37 12.09 2.06
CA ILE A 100 -5.18 12.81 3.33
C ILE A 100 -5.26 14.32 3.08
N ASP A 101 -4.41 14.84 2.20
CA ASP A 101 -4.12 16.27 2.11
C ASP A 101 -5.13 17.02 1.23
N GLU A 102 -5.51 16.45 0.08
CA GLU A 102 -6.39 17.15 -0.85
C GLU A 102 -7.87 16.85 -0.60
N LYS A 103 -8.22 15.62 -0.27
CA LYS A 103 -9.62 15.21 -0.14
C LYS A 103 -10.09 15.05 1.31
N HIS A 104 -9.15 15.04 2.28
CA HIS A 104 -9.45 14.86 3.71
C HIS A 104 -10.35 13.64 4.01
N ILE A 105 -10.22 12.59 3.16
CA ILE A 105 -11.01 11.36 3.27
C ILE A 105 -10.41 10.44 4.32
N LEU A 106 -9.10 10.30 4.32
CA LEU A 106 -8.39 9.49 5.31
C LEU A 106 -8.09 10.30 6.56
N LYS A 107 -8.19 9.68 7.74
CA LYS A 107 -7.85 10.33 9.01
C LYS A 107 -6.33 10.48 9.11
N LYS A 108 -5.85 11.71 9.21
CA LYS A 108 -4.44 12.06 9.23
C LYS A 108 -3.68 11.30 10.33
N GLU A 109 -4.23 11.25 11.54
CA GLU A 109 -3.59 10.61 12.70
C GLU A 109 -3.32 9.11 12.48
N LYS A 110 -4.21 8.42 11.77
CA LYS A 110 -4.08 6.98 11.47
C LYS A 110 -3.08 6.72 10.33
N TRP A 111 -3.15 7.54 9.27
CA TRP A 111 -2.47 7.25 8.02
C TRP A 111 -1.09 7.88 7.89
N GLU A 112 -0.84 9.00 8.56
CA GLU A 112 0.45 9.69 8.53
C GLU A 112 1.57 8.81 9.13
N GLY A 113 1.31 8.15 10.25
CA GLY A 113 2.27 7.20 10.83
C GLY A 113 2.58 6.02 9.91
N ARG A 114 1.57 5.49 9.20
CA ARG A 114 1.76 4.41 8.21
C ARG A 114 2.55 4.90 6.99
N LEU A 115 2.25 6.10 6.51
CA LEU A 115 2.96 6.72 5.39
C LEU A 115 4.43 6.95 5.74
N LEU A 116 4.71 7.47 6.93
CA LEU A 116 6.09 7.62 7.44
C LEU A 116 6.82 6.28 7.54
N GLN A 117 6.15 5.20 7.96
CA GLN A 117 6.72 3.85 7.97
C GLN A 117 7.06 3.38 6.56
N LEU A 118 6.17 3.59 5.59
CA LEU A 118 6.40 3.26 4.18
C LEU A 118 7.61 4.03 3.63
N LEU A 119 7.69 5.34 3.89
CA LEU A 119 8.77 6.22 3.45
C LEU A 119 10.10 5.89 4.11
N SER A 120 10.10 5.61 5.42
CA SER A 120 11.31 5.29 6.20
C SER A 120 11.75 3.84 6.04
N ARG A 121 11.06 3.03 5.24
CA ARG A 121 11.32 1.58 5.08
C ARG A 121 11.32 0.82 6.41
N LYS A 122 10.43 1.22 7.34
CA LYS A 122 10.31 0.60 8.65
C LYS A 122 9.00 -0.17 8.76
N ARG A 123 9.08 -1.39 9.28
CA ARG A 123 7.92 -2.21 9.61
C ARG A 123 7.73 -2.21 11.12
N SER A 124 6.52 -1.88 11.59
CA SER A 124 6.20 -2.07 13.00
C SER A 124 5.93 -3.55 13.27
N ILE A 125 6.74 -4.15 14.13
CA ILE A 125 6.47 -5.47 14.66
C ILE A 125 5.78 -5.26 15.99
N ASN A 126 4.49 -5.58 16.07
CA ASN A 126 3.79 -5.70 17.34
C ASN A 126 4.29 -6.96 18.05
N SER A 127 5.45 -6.88 18.69
CA SER A 127 5.84 -7.89 19.66
C SER A 127 5.01 -7.64 20.92
N LYS A 128 4.02 -8.50 21.19
CA LYS A 128 3.43 -8.58 22.52
C LYS A 128 4.54 -9.08 23.44
N ILE A 129 5.27 -8.18 24.06
CA ILE A 129 6.17 -8.51 25.14
C ILE A 129 5.24 -8.82 26.33
N VAL A 130 4.91 -10.09 26.52
CA VAL A 130 4.28 -10.52 27.75
C VAL A 130 5.38 -10.43 28.81
N LYS A 131 5.32 -9.41 29.65
CA LYS A 131 6.24 -9.28 30.80
C LYS A 131 5.93 -10.44 31.75
N GLU A 132 6.68 -11.51 31.65
CA GLU A 132 6.65 -12.57 32.66
C GLU A 132 7.64 -12.19 33.79
N LEU A 133 7.16 -12.28 35.03
CA LEU A 133 8.01 -12.13 36.23
C LEU A 133 9.20 -13.07 36.13
N SER A 134 10.41 -12.56 36.43
CA SER A 134 11.63 -13.38 36.44
C SER A 134 11.50 -14.52 37.44
N ALA A 135 12.28 -15.59 37.24
CA ALA A 135 12.29 -16.74 38.20
C ALA A 135 12.66 -16.28 39.61
N VAL A 136 13.58 -15.32 39.73
CA VAL A 136 14.00 -14.74 41.02
C VAL A 136 12.85 -13.96 41.67
N SER A 137 12.14 -13.13 40.93
CA SER A 137 11.00 -12.37 41.46
C SER A 137 9.85 -13.30 41.91
N LYS A 138 9.56 -14.35 41.12
CA LYS A 138 8.54 -15.36 41.50
C LYS A 138 8.93 -16.09 42.78
N LEU A 139 10.18 -16.54 42.88
CA LEU A 139 10.69 -17.18 44.09
C LEU A 139 10.72 -16.25 45.31
N GLY A 140 11.19 -15.04 45.12
CA GLY A 140 11.20 -14.00 46.18
C GLY A 140 9.81 -13.70 46.72
N ALA A 141 8.80 -13.57 45.84
CA ALA A 141 7.41 -13.42 46.27
C ALA A 141 6.89 -14.61 47.07
N ILE A 142 7.18 -15.85 46.63
CA ILE A 142 6.78 -17.06 47.37
C ILE A 142 7.44 -17.10 48.75
N LEU A 143 8.74 -16.84 48.83
CA LEU A 143 9.46 -16.83 50.11
C LEU A 143 8.97 -15.72 51.05
N ALA A 144 8.65 -14.54 50.51
CA ALA A 144 8.07 -13.43 51.28
C ALA A 144 6.70 -13.80 51.88
N ILE A 145 5.82 -14.43 51.10
CA ILE A 145 4.50 -14.90 51.57
C ILE A 145 4.63 -16.01 52.62
N LEU A 146 5.59 -16.91 52.47
CA LEU A 146 5.79 -18.03 53.39
C LEU A 146 6.66 -17.66 54.60
N SER A 147 7.29 -16.48 54.63
CA SER A 147 8.20 -16.08 55.72
C SER A 147 7.56 -16.12 57.13
N PRO A 148 6.27 -15.73 57.35
CA PRO A 148 5.66 -15.87 58.69
C PRO A 148 5.55 -17.35 59.14
N VAL A 149 5.26 -18.23 58.19
CA VAL A 149 5.16 -19.68 58.48
C VAL A 149 6.53 -20.25 58.85
N PHE A 150 7.58 -19.85 58.13
CA PHE A 150 8.95 -20.29 58.45
C PHE A 150 9.39 -19.81 59.83
N LEU A 151 9.05 -18.56 60.20
CA LEU A 151 9.34 -18.01 61.54
C LEU A 151 8.56 -18.72 62.63
N PHE A 152 7.28 -19.04 62.39
CA PHE A 152 6.44 -19.78 63.33
C PHE A 152 7.01 -21.15 63.61
N VAL A 153 7.36 -21.93 62.56
CA VAL A 153 7.95 -23.27 62.69
C VAL A 153 9.30 -23.21 63.44
N ASN A 154 10.13 -22.17 63.15
CA ASN A 154 11.41 -22.01 63.81
C ASN A 154 11.29 -21.85 65.34
N ASN A 155 10.18 -21.27 65.84
CA ASN A 155 9.95 -21.10 67.27
C ASN A 155 9.64 -22.41 68.03
N TYR A 156 9.16 -23.44 67.31
CA TYR A 156 8.87 -24.75 67.87
C TYR A 156 10.06 -25.75 67.79
N LEU A 157 11.11 -25.39 67.03
CA LEU A 157 12.29 -26.23 66.88
C LEU A 157 13.27 -26.07 68.08
N SER A 158 13.85 -27.18 68.56
CA SER A 158 14.93 -27.09 69.54
C SER A 158 16.16 -26.38 68.94
N GLU A 159 16.98 -25.76 69.82
CA GLU A 159 18.15 -24.93 69.38
C GLU A 159 19.12 -25.73 68.48
N ASN A 160 19.29 -27.04 68.74
CA ASN A 160 20.19 -27.85 67.95
C ASN A 160 19.72 -28.11 66.50
N PHE A 161 18.41 -28.01 66.22
CA PHE A 161 17.82 -28.27 64.90
C PHE A 161 17.60 -27.01 64.09
N LYS A 162 17.59 -25.83 64.69
CA LYS A 162 17.40 -24.52 63.98
C LYS A 162 18.37 -24.31 62.83
N PRO A 163 19.69 -24.55 62.95
CA PRO A 163 20.62 -24.33 61.84
C PRO A 163 20.35 -25.27 60.66
N PHE A 164 19.96 -26.53 60.91
CA PHE A 164 19.60 -27.49 59.85
C PHE A 164 18.32 -27.09 59.12
N TYR A 165 17.33 -26.56 59.83
CA TYR A 165 16.09 -26.05 59.26
C TYR A 165 16.35 -24.91 58.26
N TRP A 166 17.14 -23.91 58.67
CA TRP A 166 17.52 -22.81 57.78
C TRP A 166 18.37 -23.25 56.60
N LEU A 167 19.25 -24.22 56.78
CA LEU A 167 20.05 -24.83 55.71
C LEU A 167 19.14 -25.52 54.67
N ILE A 168 18.13 -26.27 55.10
CA ILE A 168 17.17 -26.93 54.21
C ILE A 168 16.38 -25.91 53.39
N ILE A 169 15.90 -24.83 54.00
CA ILE A 169 15.19 -23.77 53.29
C ILE A 169 16.09 -23.10 52.25
N LEU A 170 17.35 -22.83 52.60
CA LEU A 170 18.32 -22.20 51.70
C LEU A 170 18.64 -23.14 50.52
N VAL A 171 18.96 -24.37 50.75
CA VAL A 171 19.26 -25.34 49.67
C VAL A 171 18.04 -25.59 48.80
N GLY A 172 16.86 -25.74 49.40
CA GLY A 172 15.60 -25.91 48.68
C GLY A 172 15.25 -24.71 47.78
N SER A 173 15.50 -23.50 48.25
CA SER A 173 15.28 -22.26 47.46
C SER A 173 16.25 -22.16 46.27
N ILE A 174 17.53 -22.54 46.46
CA ILE A 174 18.51 -22.58 45.36
C ILE A 174 18.12 -23.62 44.31
N ILE A 175 17.73 -24.82 44.71
CA ILE A 175 17.30 -25.89 43.80
C ILE A 175 16.05 -25.46 43.04
N SER A 176 15.07 -24.86 43.72
CA SER A 176 13.86 -24.33 43.12
C SER A 176 14.16 -23.24 42.05
N LEU A 177 15.09 -22.35 42.35
CA LEU A 177 15.54 -21.32 41.46
C LEU A 177 16.20 -21.88 40.19
N ILE A 178 17.08 -22.89 40.33
CA ILE A 178 17.72 -23.59 39.22
C ILE A 178 16.67 -24.24 38.32
N ILE A 179 15.71 -24.97 38.92
CA ILE A 179 14.65 -25.66 38.18
C ILE A 179 13.78 -24.63 37.42
N MET A 180 13.41 -23.57 38.07
CA MET A 180 12.55 -22.52 37.49
C MET A 180 13.25 -21.83 36.36
N GLN A 181 14.53 -21.49 36.48
CA GLN A 181 15.35 -20.86 35.47
C GLN A 181 15.58 -21.78 34.24
N THR A 182 15.91 -23.04 34.48
CA THR A 182 16.10 -24.00 33.40
C THR A 182 14.80 -24.28 32.61
N ARG A 183 13.64 -24.29 33.28
CA ARG A 183 12.34 -24.38 32.61
C ARG A 183 12.06 -23.14 31.75
N ASN A 184 12.36 -21.94 32.23
CA ASN A 184 12.20 -20.71 31.46
C ASN A 184 13.09 -20.72 30.21
N MET A 185 14.38 -21.02 30.33
CA MET A 185 15.32 -21.08 29.21
C MET A 185 14.87 -22.11 28.15
N ARG A 186 14.38 -23.28 28.55
CA ARG A 186 13.82 -24.29 27.62
C ARG A 186 12.57 -23.79 26.90
N LYS A 187 11.68 -23.06 27.60
CA LYS A 187 10.46 -22.49 27.01
C LYS A 187 10.77 -21.49 25.89
N TYR A 188 11.88 -20.75 25.99
CA TYR A 188 12.31 -19.77 25.02
C TYR A 188 13.37 -20.26 24.04
N GLY A 189 13.67 -21.56 24.00
CA GLY A 189 14.60 -22.20 23.06
C GLY A 189 16.06 -21.75 23.22
N GLN A 190 16.44 -21.21 24.37
CA GLN A 190 17.81 -20.74 24.64
C GLN A 190 18.74 -21.89 25.04
N THR A 191 20.00 -21.79 24.54
CA THR A 191 21.04 -22.76 24.94
C THR A 191 21.48 -22.53 26.39
N ILE A 192 21.43 -23.59 27.21
CA ILE A 192 21.78 -23.51 28.62
C ILE A 192 23.30 -23.56 28.76
N THR A 193 23.95 -22.41 28.85
CA THR A 193 25.37 -22.29 29.22
C THR A 193 25.49 -21.60 30.59
N PHE A 194 26.57 -21.87 31.32
CA PHE A 194 26.79 -21.28 32.64
C PHE A 194 26.77 -19.73 32.58
N SER A 195 27.38 -19.18 31.56
CA SER A 195 27.39 -17.69 31.32
C SER A 195 25.99 -17.14 31.04
N SER A 196 25.18 -17.80 30.16
CA SER A 196 23.83 -17.35 29.85
C SER A 196 22.88 -17.47 31.06
N PHE A 197 23.06 -18.50 31.90
CA PHE A 197 22.28 -18.68 33.12
C PHE A 197 22.46 -17.54 34.11
N PHE A 198 23.71 -17.15 34.41
CA PHE A 198 23.99 -16.03 35.29
C PHE A 198 23.63 -14.68 34.73
N LYS A 199 23.88 -14.47 33.43
CA LYS A 199 23.53 -13.21 32.75
C LYS A 199 22.02 -12.95 32.84
N GLU A 200 21.20 -13.94 32.57
CA GLU A 200 19.75 -13.84 32.61
C GLU A 200 19.18 -13.69 34.02
N LEU A 201 19.82 -14.31 35.00
CA LEU A 201 19.49 -14.15 36.41
C LEU A 201 19.68 -12.69 36.88
N PHE A 202 20.79 -12.06 36.47
CA PHE A 202 21.14 -10.68 36.86
C PHE A 202 20.39 -9.67 36.02
N PHE A 203 20.31 -9.84 34.72
CA PHE A 203 19.67 -8.87 33.83
C PHE A 203 18.14 -8.81 33.93
N SER A 204 17.50 -9.96 34.19
CA SER A 204 16.05 -9.93 34.44
C SER A 204 15.69 -9.23 35.75
N TYR A 205 16.60 -9.19 36.71
CA TYR A 205 16.43 -8.40 37.92
C TYR A 205 16.63 -6.90 37.71
N LEU A 206 17.62 -6.49 36.88
CA LEU A 206 17.89 -5.11 36.57
C LEU A 206 16.85 -4.49 35.60
N ASP A 207 16.34 -5.25 34.65
CA ASP A 207 15.28 -4.80 33.73
C ASP A 207 13.95 -4.58 34.49
N TYR A 208 13.70 -5.31 35.58
CA TYR A 208 12.50 -5.12 36.39
C TYR A 208 12.51 -3.78 37.16
N GLU A 209 13.65 -3.33 37.60
CA GLU A 209 13.78 -2.07 38.36
C GLU A 209 13.69 -0.82 37.43
N LYS A 210 14.03 -0.98 36.15
CA LYS A 210 14.04 0.11 35.16
C LYS A 210 12.68 0.34 34.47
N ASP A 211 11.78 -0.65 34.49
CA ASP A 211 10.55 -0.66 33.71
C ASP A 211 9.26 -0.46 34.54
N SER A 212 9.38 -0.08 35.83
CA SER A 212 8.20 0.05 36.71
C SER A 212 7.31 1.26 36.41
N ASP A 213 7.78 2.24 35.63
CA ASP A 213 7.08 3.51 35.44
C ASP A 213 6.49 3.76 34.03
N ASN A 214 6.74 2.90 33.02
CA ASN A 214 6.19 3.14 31.70
C ASN A 214 5.66 1.84 31.07
N ILE A 215 4.33 1.70 31.04
CA ILE A 215 3.62 0.82 30.10
C ILE A 215 3.68 1.50 28.73
N GLU A 216 4.87 1.71 28.20
CA GLU A 216 5.03 2.01 26.79
C GLU A 216 5.10 0.68 26.03
N GLN A 217 4.10 0.46 25.19
CA GLN A 217 4.21 -0.51 24.11
C GLN A 217 5.42 -0.13 23.26
N SER A 218 6.58 -0.70 23.53
CA SER A 218 7.75 -0.49 22.70
C SER A 218 7.49 -1.11 21.32
N ILE A 219 7.04 -0.29 20.39
CA ILE A 219 6.94 -0.66 19.00
C ILE A 219 8.37 -0.81 18.50
N LYS A 220 8.83 -2.05 18.34
CA LYS A 220 10.12 -2.30 17.67
C LYS A 220 9.94 -2.06 16.18
N TYR A 221 10.71 -1.13 15.64
CA TYR A 221 10.82 -0.92 14.20
C TYR A 221 11.94 -1.77 13.64
N GLU A 222 11.62 -2.62 12.68
CA GLU A 222 12.60 -3.33 11.87
C GLU A 222 12.77 -2.58 10.55
N THR A 223 14.02 -2.32 10.15
CA THR A 223 14.31 -1.74 8.84
C THR A 223 14.09 -2.83 7.79
N ILE A 224 13.19 -2.59 6.85
CA ILE A 224 12.95 -3.49 5.72
C ILE A 224 14.00 -3.16 4.65
N TYR A 225 14.77 -4.17 4.22
CA TYR A 225 15.74 -4.01 3.14
C TYR A 225 15.08 -3.99 1.75
N ASP A 226 13.84 -4.46 1.64
CA ASP A 226 13.10 -4.43 0.38
C ASP A 226 12.71 -3.00 0.01
N GLU A 227 13.06 -2.63 -1.21
CA GLU A 227 12.79 -1.28 -1.76
C GLU A 227 11.32 -1.07 -2.06
N GLU A 228 10.57 -2.13 -2.32
CA GLU A 228 9.14 -2.11 -2.58
C GLU A 228 8.31 -2.86 -1.54
N PRO A 229 7.07 -2.43 -1.27
CA PRO A 229 6.11 -3.20 -0.48
C PRO A 229 5.84 -4.55 -1.14
N SER A 230 5.72 -5.61 -0.33
CA SER A 230 5.30 -6.91 -0.85
C SER A 230 3.90 -6.82 -1.47
N SER A 231 3.56 -7.76 -2.36
CA SER A 231 2.21 -7.83 -2.95
C SER A 231 1.12 -7.98 -1.88
N ARG A 232 1.44 -8.63 -0.76
CA ARG A 232 0.54 -8.77 0.39
C ARG A 232 0.33 -7.43 1.10
N ASP A 233 1.41 -6.69 1.34
CA ASP A 233 1.34 -5.41 2.03
C ASP A 233 0.59 -4.37 1.19
N PHE A 234 0.83 -4.36 -0.14
CA PHE A 234 0.07 -3.53 -1.07
C PHE A 234 -1.44 -3.82 -1.02
N ARG A 235 -1.82 -5.11 -1.10
CA ARG A 235 -3.24 -5.51 -1.02
C ARG A 235 -3.88 -5.14 0.32
N ASN A 236 -3.18 -5.32 1.42
CA ASN A 236 -3.67 -4.96 2.75
C ASN A 236 -3.88 -3.44 2.85
N TRP A 237 -2.94 -2.65 2.33
CA TRP A 237 -3.06 -1.18 2.30
C TRP A 237 -4.27 -0.72 1.50
N MET A 238 -4.44 -1.25 0.30
CA MET A 238 -5.60 -0.95 -0.55
C MET A 238 -6.94 -1.40 0.05
N ASN A 239 -6.96 -2.55 0.75
CA ASN A 239 -8.15 -2.98 1.50
C ASN A 239 -8.52 -2.00 2.61
N ASP A 240 -7.54 -1.50 3.35
CA ASP A 240 -7.77 -0.54 4.43
C ASP A 240 -8.29 0.79 3.88
N ILE A 241 -7.73 1.28 2.76
CA ILE A 241 -8.27 2.44 2.04
C ILE A 241 -9.73 2.18 1.60
N ASN A 242 -10.00 1.03 1.00
CA ASN A 242 -11.35 0.67 0.55
C ASN A 242 -12.36 0.63 1.72
N ASN A 243 -11.95 0.15 2.89
CA ASN A 243 -12.80 0.13 4.09
C ASN A 243 -13.05 1.55 4.61
N ASP A 244 -12.04 2.41 4.65
CA ASP A 244 -12.20 3.80 5.08
C ASP A 244 -13.09 4.60 4.09
N LEU A 245 -13.00 4.34 2.78
CA LEU A 245 -13.90 4.89 1.76
C LEU A 245 -15.35 4.43 1.98
N LYS A 246 -15.55 3.12 2.21
CA LYS A 246 -16.87 2.53 2.45
C LYS A 246 -17.56 3.16 3.66
N ASN A 247 -16.83 3.39 4.75
CA ASN A 247 -17.36 3.98 5.97
C ASN A 247 -17.86 5.41 5.79
N LYS A 248 -17.42 6.11 4.73
CA LYS A 248 -17.82 7.49 4.42
C LYS A 248 -18.71 7.59 3.16
N ASP A 249 -19.14 6.47 2.59
CA ASP A 249 -19.86 6.38 1.29
C ASP A 249 -19.13 7.07 0.13
N ASN A 250 -17.80 7.10 0.19
CA ASN A 250 -16.95 7.65 -0.86
C ASN A 250 -16.49 6.57 -1.83
N LYS A 251 -16.27 6.96 -3.08
CA LYS A 251 -15.74 6.11 -4.15
C LYS A 251 -14.50 6.74 -4.74
N LEU A 252 -13.50 5.93 -4.99
CA LEU A 252 -12.21 6.34 -5.56
C LEU A 252 -12.11 5.84 -6.99
N ILE A 253 -11.68 6.71 -7.89
CA ILE A 253 -11.35 6.38 -9.27
C ILE A 253 -9.86 6.62 -9.46
N ILE A 254 -9.10 5.55 -9.66
CA ILE A 254 -7.67 5.61 -9.93
C ILE A 254 -7.48 5.62 -11.45
N VAL A 255 -6.81 6.64 -11.95
CA VAL A 255 -6.47 6.78 -13.36
C VAL A 255 -4.97 6.60 -13.54
N PHE A 256 -4.55 5.61 -14.32
CA PHE A 256 -3.14 5.43 -14.69
C PHE A 256 -2.88 6.10 -16.04
N ASP A 257 -2.51 7.39 -16.00
CA ASP A 257 -2.28 8.19 -17.23
C ASP A 257 -0.82 8.09 -17.72
N ASN A 258 -0.59 8.49 -18.97
CA ASN A 258 0.72 8.56 -19.63
C ASN A 258 1.48 7.23 -19.74
N MET A 259 0.80 6.08 -19.74
CA MET A 259 1.44 4.77 -19.93
C MET A 259 2.09 4.63 -21.31
N ASP A 260 1.55 5.29 -22.30
CA ASP A 260 2.06 5.32 -23.69
C ASP A 260 3.38 6.09 -23.87
N ARG A 261 3.90 6.70 -22.79
CA ARG A 261 5.21 7.36 -22.74
C ARG A 261 6.29 6.55 -22.05
N LEU A 262 5.93 5.43 -21.42
CA LEU A 262 6.87 4.59 -20.68
C LEU A 262 7.72 3.73 -21.61
N PRO A 263 8.98 3.40 -21.22
CA PRO A 263 9.74 2.33 -21.87
C PRO A 263 9.04 0.97 -21.75
N ASN A 264 9.28 0.08 -22.71
CA ASN A 264 8.58 -1.22 -22.78
C ASN A 264 8.63 -2.04 -21.49
N ASN A 265 9.76 -2.12 -20.82
CA ASN A 265 9.92 -2.83 -19.55
C ASN A 265 9.06 -2.24 -18.43
N LYS A 266 8.96 -0.90 -18.37
CA LYS A 266 8.14 -0.21 -17.37
C LYS A 266 6.64 -0.33 -17.67
N VAL A 267 6.26 -0.37 -18.96
CA VAL A 267 4.89 -0.70 -19.37
C VAL A 267 4.49 -2.08 -18.87
N GLN A 268 5.33 -3.11 -19.08
CA GLN A 268 5.07 -4.47 -18.63
C GLN A 268 4.92 -4.56 -17.10
N GLU A 269 5.79 -3.88 -16.35
CA GLU A 269 5.78 -3.84 -14.90
C GLU A 269 4.47 -3.20 -14.36
N LEU A 270 4.10 -2.01 -14.90
CA LEU A 270 2.89 -1.31 -14.50
C LEU A 270 1.63 -2.08 -14.89
N TRP A 271 1.59 -2.64 -16.10
CA TRP A 271 0.46 -3.45 -16.55
C TRP A 271 0.25 -4.68 -15.68
N SER A 272 1.32 -5.39 -15.35
CA SER A 272 1.27 -6.54 -14.43
C SER A 272 0.76 -6.14 -13.05
N SER A 273 1.15 -4.98 -12.56
CA SER A 273 0.66 -4.44 -11.30
C SER A 273 -0.83 -4.09 -11.36
N ILE A 274 -1.29 -3.43 -12.43
CA ILE A 274 -2.72 -3.13 -12.64
C ILE A 274 -3.53 -4.42 -12.69
N HIS A 275 -3.08 -5.41 -13.46
CA HIS A 275 -3.75 -6.69 -13.55
C HIS A 275 -3.86 -7.38 -12.19
N THR A 276 -2.73 -7.54 -11.49
CA THR A 276 -2.66 -8.28 -10.22
C THR A 276 -3.44 -7.60 -9.08
N PHE A 277 -3.42 -6.28 -9.02
CA PHE A 277 -3.95 -5.55 -7.87
C PHE A 277 -5.34 -4.98 -8.07
N PHE A 278 -5.78 -4.79 -9.31
CA PHE A 278 -7.06 -4.16 -9.59
C PHE A 278 -7.98 -5.02 -10.46
N ALA A 279 -7.45 -5.78 -11.44
CA ALA A 279 -8.27 -6.64 -12.28
C ALA A 279 -8.63 -7.97 -11.60
N GLU A 280 -7.65 -8.68 -11.04
CA GLU A 280 -7.90 -9.95 -10.32
C GLU A 280 -8.62 -9.70 -9.00
N LYS A 281 -8.27 -8.62 -8.28
CA LYS A 281 -8.89 -8.27 -7.01
C LYS A 281 -9.72 -7.00 -7.15
N LYS A 282 -11.05 -7.16 -7.16
CA LYS A 282 -12.00 -6.06 -7.23
C LYS A 282 -12.33 -5.52 -5.83
N TYR A 283 -12.17 -4.22 -5.65
CA TYR A 283 -12.55 -3.50 -4.44
C TYR A 283 -13.97 -2.91 -4.59
N SER A 284 -14.76 -2.88 -3.52
CA SER A 284 -16.14 -2.39 -3.61
C SER A 284 -16.25 -0.91 -3.98
N ASN A 285 -15.33 -0.09 -3.45
CA ASN A 285 -15.38 1.37 -3.58
C ASN A 285 -14.24 1.96 -4.41
N ILE A 286 -13.45 1.12 -5.11
CA ILE A 286 -12.33 1.57 -5.95
C ILE A 286 -12.59 1.12 -7.39
N TYR A 287 -12.45 2.05 -8.31
CA TYR A 287 -12.54 1.87 -9.76
C TYR A 287 -11.20 2.24 -10.37
N THR A 288 -10.87 1.63 -11.49
CA THR A 288 -9.62 1.88 -12.19
C THR A 288 -9.91 2.23 -13.65
N ILE A 289 -9.36 3.32 -14.13
CA ILE A 289 -9.42 3.72 -15.53
C ILE A 289 -7.99 3.78 -16.07
N VAL A 290 -7.77 3.12 -17.21
CA VAL A 290 -6.45 3.06 -17.84
C VAL A 290 -6.56 3.57 -19.27
N PRO A 291 -6.16 4.83 -19.52
CA PRO A 291 -5.93 5.31 -20.89
C PRO A 291 -4.66 4.66 -21.44
N PHE A 292 -4.74 4.06 -22.61
CA PHE A 292 -3.59 3.41 -23.25
C PHE A 292 -3.65 3.46 -24.77
N ASP A 293 -2.52 3.22 -25.39
CA ASP A 293 -2.40 2.98 -26.83
C ASP A 293 -2.15 1.47 -27.04
N ARG A 294 -3.10 0.82 -27.73
CA ARG A 294 -3.06 -0.64 -27.95
C ARG A 294 -1.81 -1.08 -28.68
N ASP A 295 -1.35 -0.33 -29.66
CA ASP A 295 -0.20 -0.70 -30.47
C ASP A 295 1.10 -0.54 -29.68
N HIS A 296 1.17 0.48 -28.82
CA HIS A 296 2.28 0.64 -27.87
C HIS A 296 2.34 -0.51 -26.87
N ILE A 297 1.21 -0.86 -26.24
CA ILE A 297 1.15 -2.00 -25.32
C ILE A 297 1.54 -3.32 -26.01
N LYS A 298 1.03 -3.57 -27.22
CA LYS A 298 1.43 -4.75 -27.98
C LYS A 298 2.92 -4.80 -28.27
N SER A 299 3.52 -3.65 -28.60
CA SER A 299 4.98 -3.58 -28.86
C SER A 299 5.78 -3.89 -27.61
N ALA A 300 5.34 -3.41 -26.44
CA ALA A 300 5.97 -3.68 -25.17
C ALA A 300 5.99 -5.17 -24.79
N PHE A 301 4.95 -5.92 -25.20
CA PHE A 301 4.85 -7.37 -24.96
C PHE A 301 5.36 -8.26 -26.09
N LYS A 302 5.95 -7.69 -27.15
CA LYS A 302 6.70 -8.45 -28.14
C LYS A 302 8.06 -8.80 -27.54
N SER A 303 8.28 -10.07 -27.23
CA SER A 303 9.59 -10.54 -26.80
C SER A 303 10.59 -10.42 -27.95
N GLU A 304 11.75 -9.81 -27.73
CA GLU A 304 12.86 -9.77 -28.67
C GLU A 304 13.48 -11.16 -28.92
N ASP A 305 13.11 -12.18 -28.14
CA ASP A 305 13.76 -13.50 -28.09
C ASP A 305 13.09 -14.61 -28.89
N ILE A 306 12.08 -14.33 -29.74
CA ILE A 306 11.55 -15.37 -30.66
C ILE A 306 11.80 -14.98 -32.11
N VAL A 307 13.07 -14.89 -32.48
CA VAL A 307 13.51 -15.22 -33.82
C VAL A 307 13.72 -16.75 -33.88
N VAL A 308 12.67 -17.49 -33.63
CA VAL A 308 12.60 -18.88 -34.06
C VAL A 308 11.85 -18.89 -35.39
N THR A 309 12.61 -19.12 -36.43
CA THR A 309 12.14 -19.55 -37.76
C THR A 309 11.00 -20.56 -37.61
N ILE A 310 9.77 -20.08 -37.61
CA ILE A 310 8.59 -20.92 -37.78
C ILE A 310 7.83 -20.39 -38.98
N ASN A 311 7.65 -21.29 -39.93
CA ASN A 311 6.95 -21.18 -41.20
C ASN A 311 5.77 -20.19 -41.17
N ALA A 312 5.68 -19.41 -42.22
CA ALA A 312 4.78 -18.28 -42.50
C ALA A 312 3.29 -18.58 -42.57
N ASN A 313 2.73 -19.47 -41.76
CA ASN A 313 1.30 -19.81 -41.84
C ASN A 313 0.61 -20.12 -40.49
N THR A 314 1.17 -19.66 -39.36
CA THR A 314 0.41 -19.66 -38.11
C THR A 314 0.24 -18.24 -37.64
N ASP A 315 -1.03 -17.79 -37.56
CA ASP A 315 -1.45 -16.59 -36.84
C ASP A 315 -0.70 -16.54 -35.53
N SER A 316 0.33 -15.69 -35.44
CA SER A 316 0.96 -15.37 -34.19
C SER A 316 -0.10 -14.69 -33.33
N LYS A 317 -0.84 -15.50 -32.55
CA LYS A 317 -1.76 -15.02 -31.51
C LYS A 317 -0.97 -13.98 -30.70
N CYS A 318 -1.33 -12.72 -30.90
CA CYS A 318 -0.60 -11.61 -30.34
C CYS A 318 -0.85 -11.64 -28.84
N PHE A 319 0.09 -12.19 -28.08
CA PHE A 319 0.03 -12.36 -26.63
C PHE A 319 -0.45 -11.09 -25.91
N GLY A 320 -0.08 -9.90 -26.45
CA GLY A 320 -0.53 -8.62 -25.97
C GLY A 320 -2.04 -8.37 -26.06
N ASN A 321 -2.75 -8.92 -27.07
CA ASN A 321 -4.20 -8.74 -27.17
C ASN A 321 -4.95 -9.53 -26.09
N ASP A 322 -4.54 -10.75 -25.81
CA ASP A 322 -5.18 -11.58 -24.79
C ASP A 322 -4.97 -11.00 -23.40
N PHE A 323 -3.79 -10.42 -23.14
CA PHE A 323 -3.49 -9.73 -21.89
C PHE A 323 -4.35 -8.47 -21.71
N ILE A 324 -4.49 -7.66 -22.77
CA ILE A 324 -5.35 -6.47 -22.76
C ILE A 324 -6.81 -6.88 -22.46
N ASN A 325 -7.33 -7.86 -23.17
CA ASN A 325 -8.72 -8.26 -23.02
C ASN A 325 -9.03 -8.91 -21.65
N LYS A 326 -8.04 -9.55 -21.01
CA LYS A 326 -8.19 -10.15 -19.67
C LYS A 326 -8.09 -9.14 -18.54
N THR A 327 -7.47 -7.97 -18.77
CA THR A 327 -7.26 -6.96 -17.74
C THR A 327 -8.51 -6.11 -17.47
N PHE A 328 -9.32 -5.85 -18.49
CA PHE A 328 -10.45 -4.92 -18.40
C PHE A 328 -11.80 -5.62 -18.37
N ASP A 329 -12.73 -5.06 -17.58
CA ASP A 329 -14.14 -5.43 -17.65
C ASP A 329 -14.76 -4.91 -18.95
N THR A 330 -14.33 -3.73 -19.41
CA THR A 330 -14.75 -3.13 -20.66
C THR A 330 -13.68 -2.22 -21.23
N ILE A 331 -13.65 -2.10 -22.56
CA ILE A 331 -12.71 -1.22 -23.28
C ILE A 331 -13.50 -0.32 -24.20
N TYR A 332 -13.30 0.99 -24.07
CA TYR A 332 -13.82 1.99 -24.97
C TYR A 332 -12.74 2.46 -25.91
N ARG A 333 -13.04 2.49 -27.20
CA ARG A 333 -12.13 3.01 -28.21
C ARG A 333 -12.43 4.47 -28.50
N VAL A 334 -11.41 5.31 -28.33
CA VAL A 334 -11.46 6.73 -28.69
C VAL A 334 -10.83 6.90 -30.06
N SER A 335 -11.66 7.15 -31.06
CA SER A 335 -11.18 7.40 -32.42
C SER A 335 -10.66 8.85 -32.52
N PRO A 336 -9.59 9.08 -33.29
CA PRO A 336 -9.18 10.44 -33.60
C PRO A 336 -10.31 11.17 -34.34
N PRO A 337 -10.47 12.50 -34.13
CA PRO A 337 -11.52 13.26 -34.80
C PRO A 337 -11.33 13.26 -36.31
N VAL A 338 -12.44 13.32 -37.05
CA VAL A 338 -12.42 13.38 -38.50
C VAL A 338 -11.93 14.77 -38.97
N MET A 339 -11.32 14.86 -40.16
CA MET A 339 -10.74 16.13 -40.64
C MET A 339 -11.74 17.31 -40.65
N SER A 340 -13.04 17.07 -40.91
CA SER A 340 -14.09 18.09 -40.84
C SER A 340 -14.30 18.69 -39.45
N ASP A 341 -14.04 17.88 -38.40
CA ASP A 341 -14.23 18.30 -37.03
C ASP A 341 -13.06 19.19 -36.53
N TRP A 342 -11.85 19.00 -37.09
CA TRP A 342 -10.69 19.82 -36.77
C TRP A 342 -10.90 21.28 -37.14
N LYS A 343 -11.54 21.54 -38.26
CA LYS A 343 -11.84 22.93 -38.72
C LYS A 343 -12.76 23.64 -37.73
N LEU A 344 -13.85 22.97 -37.32
CA LEU A 344 -14.79 23.50 -36.33
C LEU A 344 -14.13 23.71 -34.97
N TYR A 345 -13.31 22.75 -34.55
CA TYR A 345 -12.55 22.87 -33.32
C TYR A 345 -11.62 24.10 -33.32
N PHE A 346 -10.90 24.33 -34.42
CA PHE A 346 -10.03 25.49 -34.54
C PHE A 346 -10.85 26.78 -34.56
N GLU A 347 -11.95 26.85 -35.30
CA GLU A 347 -12.80 28.03 -35.38
C GLU A 347 -13.40 28.40 -34.01
N GLU A 348 -13.79 27.42 -33.17
CA GLU A 348 -14.31 27.69 -31.84
C GLU A 348 -13.24 28.13 -30.86
N ARG A 349 -12.07 27.46 -30.89
CA ARG A 349 -10.93 27.81 -30.02
C ARG A 349 -10.32 29.18 -30.37
N TRP A 350 -10.50 29.66 -31.61
CA TRP A 350 -9.96 30.92 -32.04
C TRP A 350 -10.90 32.12 -31.75
N LYS A 351 -12.14 31.85 -31.37
CA LYS A 351 -13.10 32.88 -30.96
C LYS A 351 -12.88 33.43 -29.56
N ASP A 352 -12.21 32.66 -28.70
CA ASP A 352 -11.80 33.04 -27.35
C ASP A 352 -10.40 33.71 -27.35
#